data_5aa8b033a3f076543c3a900f48f1f6df
#
_entry.id   5aa8b033a3f076543c3a900f48f1f6df
#
_cell.length_a   1.000
_cell.length_b   1.000
_cell.length_c   1.000
_cell.angle_alpha   90.00
_cell.angle_beta   90.00
_cell.angle_gamma   90.00
#
_symmetry.space_group_name_H-M   'P 1'
#
loop_
_entity.id
_entity.type
_entity.pdbx_description
1 polymer ?
#
loop_
_entity_poly.entity_id
_entity_poly.type
_entity_poly.pdbx_seq_one_letter_code
_entity_poly.pdbx_strand_id
1 'polypeptide(L)'
;TENGLTGERAQAISIELAKQMFPGYQALVVTHTDGHNESGNIHTHIVINSVRKYAVDRQPYMDKPLEDRAGYKHRSTDKFIKFFKKAVMDRCQQEGLHQIDLLAPTERKITQAEYMAQKSGQEKLEKVNQEIVADGLKPTSTVFQTQKDYLRNAIDECAATSDSFDEFQTKLFEQFHISVVD
;
A
#
# COMPACT_ATOMS: atom_id res chain seq x y z
N THR A 1 -12.52 -4.24 -16.36
CA THR A 1 -11.87 -5.27 -15.52
C THR A 1 -10.58 -5.72 -16.20
N GLU A 2 -9.51 -5.83 -15.43
CA GLU A 2 -8.22 -6.24 -15.93
C GLU A 2 -8.29 -7.69 -16.48
N ASN A 3 -7.80 -7.91 -17.71
CA ASN A 3 -7.75 -9.24 -18.35
C ASN A 3 -9.06 -10.05 -18.29
N GLY A 4 -10.21 -9.38 -18.24
CA GLY A 4 -11.51 -10.04 -18.14
C GLY A 4 -11.81 -10.67 -16.77
N LEU A 5 -11.11 -10.26 -15.70
CA LEU A 5 -11.40 -10.72 -14.34
C LEU A 5 -12.84 -10.40 -13.95
N THR A 6 -13.63 -11.44 -13.63
CA THR A 6 -15.00 -11.31 -13.10
C THR A 6 -15.01 -11.40 -11.58
N GLY A 7 -16.10 -10.91 -10.96
CA GLY A 7 -16.30 -11.02 -9.50
C GLY A 7 -16.30 -12.49 -9.04
N GLU A 8 -16.90 -13.40 -9.82
CA GLU A 8 -16.91 -14.84 -9.49
C GLU A 8 -15.51 -15.45 -9.56
N ARG A 9 -14.68 -15.05 -10.55
CA ARG A 9 -13.30 -15.53 -10.63
C ARG A 9 -12.46 -14.99 -9.48
N ALA A 10 -12.59 -13.70 -9.13
CA ALA A 10 -11.92 -13.09 -7.97
C ALA A 10 -12.34 -13.79 -6.67
N GLN A 11 -13.62 -14.12 -6.51
CA GLN A 11 -14.13 -14.87 -5.37
C GLN A 11 -13.50 -16.27 -5.28
N ALA A 12 -13.42 -17.00 -6.40
CA ALA A 12 -12.83 -18.33 -6.45
C ALA A 12 -11.35 -18.31 -6.08
N ILE A 13 -10.56 -17.38 -6.65
CA ILE A 13 -9.15 -17.15 -6.34
C ILE A 13 -8.96 -16.89 -4.85
N SER A 14 -9.79 -16.02 -4.30
CA SER A 14 -9.68 -15.61 -2.89
C SER A 14 -10.07 -16.73 -1.92
N ILE A 15 -11.04 -17.59 -2.27
CA ILE A 15 -11.38 -18.79 -1.49
C ILE A 15 -10.20 -19.76 -1.44
N GLU A 16 -9.54 -19.99 -2.58
CA GLU A 16 -8.36 -20.87 -2.63
C GLU A 16 -7.21 -20.30 -1.83
N LEU A 17 -6.95 -18.98 -1.96
CA LEU A 17 -5.94 -18.29 -1.16
C LEU A 17 -6.25 -18.37 0.34
N ALA A 18 -7.51 -18.18 0.73
CA ALA A 18 -7.93 -18.29 2.13
C ALA A 18 -7.70 -19.70 2.70
N LYS A 19 -8.01 -20.74 1.92
CA LYS A 19 -7.74 -22.14 2.32
C LYS A 19 -6.24 -22.41 2.47
N GLN A 20 -5.42 -21.88 1.58
CA GLN A 20 -3.97 -22.04 1.61
C GLN A 20 -3.34 -21.30 2.78
N MET A 21 -3.76 -20.07 3.04
CA MET A 21 -3.10 -19.19 4.00
C MET A 21 -3.65 -19.28 5.42
N PHE A 22 -4.90 -19.70 5.56
CA PHE A 22 -5.58 -19.82 6.86
C PHE A 22 -6.11 -21.24 7.11
N PRO A 23 -5.27 -22.29 6.94
CA PRO A 23 -5.71 -23.64 7.12
C PRO A 23 -6.18 -23.86 8.57
N GLY A 24 -7.31 -24.54 8.72
CA GLY A 24 -7.91 -24.84 10.04
C GLY A 24 -8.65 -23.68 10.70
N TYR A 25 -8.69 -22.49 10.09
CA TYR A 25 -9.55 -21.37 10.51
C TYR A 25 -10.91 -21.43 9.82
N GLN A 26 -11.92 -20.89 10.48
CA GLN A 26 -13.16 -20.52 9.80
C GLN A 26 -12.92 -19.21 9.10
N ALA A 27 -13.30 -19.14 7.85
CA ALA A 27 -13.13 -17.94 7.02
C ALA A 27 -14.44 -17.59 6.31
N LEU A 28 -14.74 -16.30 6.21
CA LEU A 28 -15.72 -15.72 5.31
C LEU A 28 -14.97 -14.96 4.23
N VAL A 29 -15.29 -15.24 2.97
CA VAL A 29 -14.68 -14.57 1.81
C VAL A 29 -15.79 -13.86 1.04
N VAL A 30 -15.66 -12.55 0.85
CA VAL A 30 -16.67 -11.72 0.19
C VAL A 30 -15.98 -10.85 -0.86
N THR A 31 -16.48 -10.89 -2.09
CA THR A 31 -15.99 -10.06 -3.21
C THR A 31 -16.95 -8.94 -3.51
N HIS A 32 -16.44 -7.74 -3.64
CA HIS A 32 -17.14 -6.55 -4.11
C HIS A 32 -16.68 -6.23 -5.52
N THR A 33 -17.63 -5.86 -6.38
CA THR A 33 -17.38 -5.56 -7.81
C THR A 33 -17.56 -4.09 -8.15
N ASP A 34 -18.13 -3.32 -7.25
CA ASP A 34 -18.43 -1.89 -7.40
C ASP A 34 -17.28 -0.97 -6.99
N GLY A 35 -16.37 -1.48 -6.17
CA GLY A 35 -15.29 -0.68 -5.59
C GLY A 35 -15.80 0.39 -4.60
N HIS A 36 -14.87 1.05 -3.91
CA HIS A 36 -15.22 2.22 -3.11
C HIS A 36 -15.42 3.43 -4.03
N ASN A 37 -16.50 4.19 -3.83
CA ASN A 37 -16.87 5.34 -4.65
C ASN A 37 -17.09 5.01 -6.16
N GLU A 38 -17.73 3.90 -6.45
CA GLU A 38 -18.06 3.48 -7.83
C GLU A 38 -16.85 3.34 -8.75
N SER A 39 -15.65 3.07 -8.17
CA SER A 39 -14.41 2.93 -8.95
C SER A 39 -14.41 1.71 -9.87
N GLY A 40 -15.35 0.78 -9.70
CA GLY A 40 -15.43 -0.48 -10.46
C GLY A 40 -14.30 -1.46 -10.13
N ASN A 41 -13.51 -1.20 -9.09
CA ASN A 41 -12.40 -2.08 -8.70
C ASN A 41 -12.94 -3.32 -7.98
N ILE A 42 -12.64 -4.48 -8.53
CA ILE A 42 -12.94 -5.75 -7.86
C ILE A 42 -11.96 -5.93 -6.71
N HIS A 43 -12.49 -6.16 -5.51
CA HIS A 43 -11.69 -6.45 -4.33
C HIS A 43 -12.37 -7.47 -3.43
N THR A 44 -11.56 -8.22 -2.68
CA THR A 44 -12.06 -9.30 -1.83
C THR A 44 -11.61 -9.11 -0.39
N HIS A 45 -12.54 -9.32 0.53
CA HIS A 45 -12.29 -9.37 1.97
C HIS A 45 -12.25 -10.84 2.42
N ILE A 46 -11.18 -11.20 3.14
CA ILE A 46 -11.05 -12.47 3.82
C ILE A 46 -11.10 -12.19 5.32
N VAL A 47 -12.20 -12.56 5.95
CA VAL A 47 -12.39 -12.44 7.40
C VAL A 47 -12.23 -13.81 8.04
N ILE A 48 -11.31 -13.94 8.99
CA ILE A 48 -11.06 -15.20 9.69
C ILE A 48 -11.48 -15.13 11.16
N ASN A 49 -11.91 -16.24 11.72
CA ASN A 49 -11.97 -16.38 13.16
C ASN A 49 -10.55 -16.29 13.74
N SER A 50 -10.35 -15.51 14.81
CA SER A 50 -9.03 -15.30 15.39
C SER A 50 -8.39 -16.57 15.96
N VAL A 51 -9.19 -17.60 16.25
CA VAL A 51 -8.73 -18.85 16.84
C VAL A 51 -8.88 -19.99 15.85
N ARG A 52 -7.82 -20.81 15.70
CA ARG A 52 -7.81 -21.99 14.85
C ARG A 52 -8.79 -23.04 15.37
N LYS A 53 -9.68 -23.51 14.50
CA LYS A 53 -10.71 -24.49 14.87
C LYS A 53 -10.19 -25.94 14.82
N TYR A 54 -9.33 -26.25 13.84
CA TYR A 54 -8.78 -27.60 13.63
C TYR A 54 -7.26 -27.55 13.62
N ALA A 55 -6.61 -28.57 14.14
CA ALA A 55 -5.17 -28.75 13.97
C ALA A 55 -4.85 -28.99 12.47
N VAL A 56 -3.69 -28.54 12.06
CA VAL A 56 -3.22 -28.63 10.66
C VAL A 56 -1.74 -28.98 10.62
N ASP A 57 -1.25 -29.36 9.44
CA ASP A 57 0.17 -29.51 9.23
C ASP A 57 0.90 -28.18 9.39
N ARG A 58 2.10 -28.26 9.99
CA ARG A 58 2.92 -27.09 10.26
C ARG A 58 3.31 -26.38 8.97
N GLN A 59 3.04 -25.08 8.91
CA GLN A 59 3.36 -24.26 7.76
C GLN A 59 4.72 -23.54 7.93
N PRO A 60 5.43 -23.19 6.83
CA PRO A 60 6.75 -22.57 6.89
C PRO A 60 6.81 -21.25 7.67
N TYR A 61 5.71 -20.54 7.75
CA TYR A 61 5.60 -19.25 8.45
C TYR A 61 5.31 -19.37 9.95
N MET A 62 5.08 -20.58 10.47
CA MET A 62 4.77 -20.82 11.88
C MET A 62 6.06 -20.87 12.71
N ASP A 63 6.23 -19.93 13.63
CA ASP A 63 7.42 -19.80 14.47
C ASP A 63 7.29 -20.45 15.83
N LYS A 64 6.06 -20.49 16.38
CA LYS A 64 5.82 -21.04 17.71
C LYS A 64 5.42 -22.53 17.66
N PRO A 65 5.83 -23.34 18.65
CA PRO A 65 5.61 -24.79 18.65
C PRO A 65 4.15 -25.23 18.54
N LEU A 66 3.20 -24.39 18.98
CA LEU A 66 1.78 -24.74 19.06
C LEU A 66 0.92 -24.04 17.97
N GLU A 67 1.53 -23.33 17.01
CA GLU A 67 0.78 -22.58 16.00
C GLU A 67 -0.07 -23.45 15.07
N ASP A 68 0.26 -24.71 14.93
CA ASP A 68 -0.45 -25.72 14.13
C ASP A 68 -1.66 -26.35 14.85
N ARG A 69 -1.84 -26.11 16.15
CA ARG A 69 -2.88 -26.75 16.95
C ARG A 69 -4.20 -25.99 16.94
N ALA A 70 -5.29 -26.74 17.15
CA ALA A 70 -6.60 -26.17 17.46
C ALA A 70 -6.52 -25.32 18.75
N GLY A 71 -7.30 -24.22 18.81
CA GLY A 71 -7.30 -23.30 19.93
C GLY A 71 -6.20 -22.22 19.87
N TYR A 72 -5.25 -22.31 18.93
CA TYR A 72 -4.20 -21.32 18.81
C TYR A 72 -4.68 -20.05 18.08
N LYS A 73 -4.35 -18.88 18.64
CA LYS A 73 -4.72 -17.59 18.06
C LYS A 73 -3.84 -17.25 16.85
N HIS A 74 -4.45 -16.74 15.78
CA HIS A 74 -3.70 -16.27 14.60
C HIS A 74 -2.70 -15.17 14.96
N ARG A 75 -1.53 -15.23 14.33
CA ARG A 75 -0.46 -14.24 14.47
C ARG A 75 -0.05 -13.72 13.10
N SER A 76 -0.23 -12.42 12.90
CA SER A 76 0.27 -11.71 11.71
C SER A 76 1.72 -11.26 11.94
N THR A 77 2.65 -12.22 11.89
CA THR A 77 4.09 -11.93 11.98
C THR A 77 4.63 -11.41 10.64
N ASP A 78 5.78 -10.74 10.65
CA ASP A 78 6.45 -10.32 9.40
C ASP A 78 6.71 -11.49 8.46
N LYS A 79 7.05 -12.65 9.02
CA LYS A 79 7.25 -13.88 8.25
C LYS A 79 5.96 -14.34 7.59
N PHE A 80 4.84 -14.33 8.31
CA PHE A 80 3.52 -14.63 7.76
C PHE A 80 3.14 -13.63 6.65
N ILE A 81 3.30 -12.32 6.90
CA ILE A 81 2.96 -11.27 5.93
C ILE A 81 3.79 -11.42 4.64
N LYS A 82 5.09 -11.69 4.75
CA LYS A 82 5.93 -11.94 3.57
C LYS A 82 5.47 -13.17 2.80
N PHE A 83 5.15 -14.26 3.51
CA PHE A 83 4.64 -15.47 2.89
C PHE A 83 3.28 -15.25 2.21
N PHE A 84 2.39 -14.52 2.87
CA PHE A 84 1.08 -14.15 2.31
C PHE A 84 1.21 -13.30 1.04
N LYS A 85 2.04 -12.25 1.08
CA LYS A 85 2.30 -11.40 -0.10
C LYS A 85 2.82 -12.23 -1.27
N LYS A 86 3.78 -13.13 -1.01
CA LYS A 86 4.29 -14.02 -2.05
C LYS A 86 3.19 -14.92 -2.62
N ALA A 87 2.36 -15.53 -1.80
CA ALA A 87 1.26 -16.38 -2.26
C ALA A 87 0.26 -15.61 -3.12
N VAL A 88 -0.06 -14.35 -2.78
CA VAL A 88 -0.90 -13.47 -3.60
C VAL A 88 -0.25 -13.22 -4.95
N MET A 89 1.04 -12.86 -4.99
CA MET A 89 1.77 -12.59 -6.23
C MET A 89 1.84 -13.83 -7.12
N ASP A 90 2.20 -14.97 -6.56
CA ASP A 90 2.27 -16.25 -7.28
C ASP A 90 0.89 -16.60 -7.89
N ARG A 91 -0.19 -16.32 -7.15
CA ARG A 91 -1.55 -16.56 -7.64
C ARG A 91 -1.96 -15.60 -8.75
N CYS A 92 -1.68 -14.31 -8.59
CA CYS A 92 -1.92 -13.31 -9.64
C CYS A 92 -1.18 -13.66 -10.93
N GLN A 93 0.07 -14.12 -10.82
CA GLN A 93 0.85 -14.56 -11.97
C GLN A 93 0.24 -15.77 -12.67
N GLN A 94 -0.24 -16.78 -11.91
CA GLN A 94 -0.91 -17.97 -12.45
C GLN A 94 -2.19 -17.61 -13.21
N GLU A 95 -2.91 -16.57 -12.75
CA GLU A 95 -4.13 -16.07 -13.39
C GLU A 95 -3.85 -15.07 -14.54
N GLY A 96 -2.60 -14.76 -14.84
CA GLY A 96 -2.22 -13.78 -15.87
C GLY A 96 -2.61 -12.34 -15.52
N LEU A 97 -2.81 -12.03 -14.23
CA LEU A 97 -3.16 -10.70 -13.77
C LEU A 97 -1.91 -9.84 -13.62
N HIS A 98 -2.05 -8.53 -13.89
CA HIS A 98 -1.00 -7.56 -13.57
C HIS A 98 -0.74 -7.52 -12.07
N GLN A 99 0.51 -7.42 -11.70
CA GLN A 99 0.89 -7.32 -10.29
C GLN A 99 2.07 -6.39 -10.09
N ILE A 100 2.14 -5.82 -8.91
CA ILE A 100 3.30 -5.10 -8.41
C ILE A 100 4.10 -6.01 -7.47
N ASP A 101 5.40 -5.80 -7.35
CA ASP A 101 6.21 -6.53 -6.36
C ASP A 101 5.89 -6.02 -4.95
N LEU A 102 5.06 -6.80 -4.22
CA LEU A 102 4.67 -6.50 -2.84
C LEU A 102 5.80 -6.71 -1.83
N LEU A 103 6.92 -7.33 -2.24
CA LEU A 103 8.08 -7.60 -1.40
C LEU A 103 9.23 -6.63 -1.66
N ALA A 104 9.19 -5.88 -2.76
CA ALA A 104 10.16 -4.84 -3.05
C ALA A 104 10.18 -3.78 -1.94
N PRO A 105 11.35 -3.30 -1.54
CA PRO A 105 11.42 -2.16 -0.64
C PRO A 105 10.82 -0.92 -1.30
N THR A 106 10.05 -0.15 -0.56
CA THR A 106 9.58 1.16 -1.04
C THR A 106 10.72 2.17 -0.98
N GLU A 107 10.96 2.88 -2.07
CA GLU A 107 11.93 3.99 -2.11
C GLU A 107 11.59 5.08 -1.08
N ARG A 108 10.30 5.40 -0.97
CA ARG A 108 9.79 6.36 0.02
C ARG A 108 8.67 5.74 0.84
N LYS A 109 8.80 5.82 2.17
CA LYS A 109 7.74 5.46 3.10
C LYS A 109 7.00 6.72 3.52
N ILE A 110 5.70 6.78 3.20
CA ILE A 110 4.79 7.81 3.71
C ILE A 110 3.79 7.19 4.68
N THR A 111 3.39 7.94 5.69
CA THR A 111 2.34 7.50 6.61
C THR A 111 0.96 7.63 5.97
N GLN A 112 -0.02 6.89 6.49
CA GLN A 112 -1.42 7.03 6.06
C GLN A 112 -1.91 8.49 6.20
N ALA A 113 -1.52 9.19 7.26
CA ALA A 113 -1.86 10.59 7.48
C ALA A 113 -1.29 11.51 6.38
N GLU A 114 -0.02 11.29 5.98
CA GLU A 114 0.62 12.04 4.90
C GLU A 114 -0.09 11.79 3.55
N TYR A 115 -0.40 10.53 3.25
CA TYR A 115 -1.15 10.17 2.05
C TYR A 115 -2.51 10.86 2.00
N MET A 116 -3.27 10.84 3.09
CA MET A 116 -4.59 11.48 3.17
C MET A 116 -4.49 13.00 3.08
N ALA A 117 -3.47 13.62 3.67
CA ALA A 117 -3.22 15.06 3.55
C ALA A 117 -2.90 15.46 2.10
N GLN A 118 -2.07 14.69 1.41
CA GLN A 118 -1.73 14.91 0.01
C GLN A 118 -2.97 14.77 -0.89
N LYS A 119 -3.75 13.71 -0.71
CA LYS A 119 -4.99 13.47 -1.47
C LYS A 119 -5.99 14.60 -1.27
N SER A 120 -6.29 14.97 -0.03
CA SER A 120 -7.24 16.07 0.28
C SER A 120 -6.75 17.42 -0.22
N GLY A 121 -5.42 17.67 -0.16
CA GLY A 121 -4.82 18.88 -0.71
C GLY A 121 -4.94 18.94 -2.23
N GLN A 122 -4.71 17.83 -2.92
CA GLN A 122 -4.85 17.72 -4.37
C GLN A 122 -6.29 17.97 -4.82
N GLU A 123 -7.28 17.36 -4.15
CA GLU A 123 -8.70 17.57 -4.44
C GLU A 123 -9.14 19.05 -4.29
N LYS A 124 -8.60 19.74 -3.28
CA LYS A 124 -8.85 21.17 -3.09
C LYS A 124 -8.21 22.02 -4.19
N LEU A 125 -6.96 21.72 -4.53
CA LEU A 125 -6.24 22.41 -5.60
C LEU A 125 -6.95 22.25 -6.95
N GLU A 126 -7.42 21.04 -7.26
CA GLU A 126 -8.16 20.77 -8.50
C GLU A 126 -9.45 21.59 -8.59
N LYS A 127 -10.20 21.73 -7.50
CA LYS A 127 -11.40 22.59 -7.47
C LYS A 127 -11.06 24.05 -7.75
N VAL A 128 -10.03 24.58 -7.08
CA VAL A 128 -9.58 25.97 -7.32
C VAL A 128 -9.10 26.13 -8.75
N ASN A 129 -8.35 25.17 -9.28
CA ASN A 129 -7.85 25.22 -10.65
C ASN A 129 -8.99 25.17 -11.69
N GLN A 130 -10.07 24.42 -11.41
CA GLN A 130 -11.26 24.42 -12.27
C GLN A 130 -11.92 25.81 -12.33
N GLU A 131 -12.01 26.52 -11.20
CA GLU A 131 -12.53 27.88 -11.15
C GLU A 131 -11.62 28.85 -11.92
N ILE A 132 -10.29 28.76 -11.72
CA ILE A 132 -9.30 29.60 -12.46
C ILE A 132 -9.41 29.38 -13.97
N VAL A 133 -9.56 28.14 -14.42
CA VAL A 133 -9.72 27.80 -15.84
C VAL A 133 -11.07 28.31 -16.38
N ALA A 134 -12.14 28.22 -15.59
CA ALA A 134 -13.47 28.73 -15.97
C ALA A 134 -13.45 30.26 -16.19
N ASP A 135 -12.60 30.98 -15.43
CA ASP A 135 -12.37 32.42 -15.59
C ASP A 135 -11.40 32.76 -16.73
N GLY A 136 -10.97 31.77 -17.53
CA GLY A 136 -10.06 31.96 -18.67
C GLY A 136 -8.58 32.15 -18.28
N LEU A 137 -8.22 31.87 -17.04
CA LEU A 137 -6.86 31.99 -16.50
C LEU A 137 -6.15 30.64 -16.49
N LYS A 138 -4.82 30.67 -16.38
CA LYS A 138 -4.00 29.45 -16.24
C LYS A 138 -3.62 29.20 -14.78
N PRO A 139 -3.82 28.00 -14.25
CA PRO A 139 -3.34 27.63 -12.92
C PRO A 139 -1.82 27.77 -12.80
N THR A 140 -1.34 28.25 -11.66
CA THR A 140 0.10 28.35 -11.35
C THR A 140 0.70 27.02 -10.92
N SER A 141 -0.10 26.12 -10.37
CA SER A 141 0.30 24.77 -9.98
C SER A 141 -0.85 23.79 -10.21
N THR A 142 -0.52 22.59 -10.68
CA THR A 142 -1.47 21.49 -10.89
C THR A 142 -1.25 20.34 -9.92
N VAL A 143 -0.14 20.36 -9.16
CA VAL A 143 0.22 19.32 -8.21
C VAL A 143 0.32 19.92 -6.81
N PHE A 144 -0.44 19.36 -5.89
CA PHE A 144 -0.36 19.73 -4.48
C PHE A 144 0.83 19.04 -3.81
N GLN A 145 1.64 19.82 -3.12
CA GLN A 145 2.80 19.33 -2.37
C GLN A 145 2.60 19.65 -0.88
N THR A 146 2.73 18.63 -0.01
CA THR A 146 2.75 18.86 1.41
C THR A 146 4.07 19.47 1.86
N GLN A 147 4.10 20.10 3.04
CA GLN A 147 5.36 20.63 3.61
C GLN A 147 6.42 19.52 3.77
N LYS A 148 6.01 18.32 4.14
CA LYS A 148 6.93 17.17 4.27
C LYS A 148 7.49 16.72 2.93
N ASP A 149 6.68 16.69 1.88
CA ASP A 149 7.16 16.36 0.54
C ASP A 149 8.11 17.43 0.03
N TYR A 150 7.80 18.71 0.27
CA TYR A 150 8.69 19.81 -0.05
C TYR A 150 10.06 19.66 0.63
N LEU A 151 10.06 19.42 1.95
CA LEU A 151 11.28 19.21 2.72
C LEU A 151 12.09 18.01 2.21
N ARG A 152 11.43 16.87 1.95
CA ARG A 152 12.11 15.67 1.42
C ARG A 152 12.73 15.94 0.06
N ASN A 153 11.99 16.56 -0.84
CA ASN A 153 12.50 16.87 -2.17
C ASN A 153 13.71 17.82 -2.11
N ALA A 154 13.64 18.86 -1.27
CA ALA A 154 14.75 19.78 -1.06
C ALA A 154 16.00 19.06 -0.50
N ILE A 155 15.80 18.17 0.49
CA ILE A 155 16.86 17.37 1.06
C ILE A 155 17.48 16.42 0.03
N ASP A 156 16.64 15.68 -0.73
CA ASP A 156 17.10 14.74 -1.74
C ASP A 156 17.88 15.45 -2.85
N GLU A 157 17.40 16.62 -3.32
CA GLU A 157 18.04 17.42 -4.35
C GLU A 157 19.41 17.98 -3.91
N CYS A 158 19.46 18.55 -2.71
CA CYS A 158 20.71 19.04 -2.15
C CYS A 158 21.70 17.90 -1.85
N ALA A 159 21.24 16.77 -1.33
CA ALA A 159 22.09 15.62 -1.04
C ALA A 159 22.67 15.00 -2.31
N ALA A 160 21.89 14.94 -3.41
CA ALA A 160 22.36 14.39 -4.68
C ALA A 160 23.43 15.25 -5.37
N THR A 161 23.51 16.54 -5.03
CA THR A 161 24.40 17.52 -5.69
C THR A 161 25.54 17.98 -4.81
N SER A 162 25.66 17.53 -3.57
CA SER A 162 26.69 17.97 -2.60
C SER A 162 27.71 16.90 -2.35
N ASP A 163 28.99 17.29 -2.30
CA ASP A 163 30.13 16.42 -2.01
C ASP A 163 30.49 16.40 -0.50
N SER A 164 29.94 17.32 0.28
CA SER A 164 30.16 17.43 1.72
C SER A 164 28.92 17.86 2.47
N PHE A 165 28.89 17.61 3.79
CA PHE A 165 27.77 18.05 4.64
C PHE A 165 27.66 19.58 4.74
N ASP A 166 28.79 20.29 4.78
CA ASP A 166 28.80 21.76 4.81
C ASP A 166 28.22 22.36 3.51
N GLU A 167 28.58 21.77 2.38
CA GLU A 167 28.01 22.14 1.09
C GLU A 167 26.51 21.86 1.01
N PHE A 168 26.09 20.69 1.51
CA PHE A 168 24.67 20.34 1.61
C PHE A 168 23.88 21.36 2.45
N GLN A 169 24.39 21.74 3.64
CA GLN A 169 23.74 22.73 4.50
C GLN A 169 23.65 24.09 3.81
N THR A 170 24.73 24.52 3.12
CA THR A 170 24.77 25.77 2.39
C THR A 170 23.73 25.80 1.25
N LYS A 171 23.70 24.77 0.44
CA LYS A 171 22.72 24.66 -0.66
C LYS A 171 21.28 24.61 -0.15
N LEU A 172 21.03 23.86 0.92
CA LEU A 172 19.71 23.75 1.51
C LEU A 172 19.19 25.10 2.02
N PHE A 173 20.09 25.91 2.60
CA PHE A 173 19.75 27.27 3.06
C PHE A 173 19.57 28.25 1.89
N GLU A 174 20.51 28.28 0.94
CA GLU A 174 20.50 29.26 -0.16
C GLU A 174 19.34 29.04 -1.14
N GLN A 175 19.04 27.77 -1.47
CA GLN A 175 18.02 27.43 -2.47
C GLN A 175 16.61 27.29 -1.89
N PHE A 176 16.50 26.79 -0.66
CA PHE A 176 15.21 26.43 -0.07
C PHE A 176 14.88 27.16 1.22
N HIS A 177 15.79 27.98 1.75
CA HIS A 177 15.69 28.69 3.03
C HIS A 177 15.44 27.75 4.23
N ILE A 178 16.01 26.56 4.17
CA ILE A 178 15.90 25.54 5.21
C ILE A 178 17.23 25.46 5.97
N SER A 179 17.17 25.65 7.29
CA SER A 179 18.33 25.51 8.18
C SER A 179 18.34 24.16 8.87
N VAL A 180 19.51 23.53 8.92
CA VAL A 180 19.74 22.34 9.72
C VAL A 180 20.14 22.82 11.13
N VAL A 181 19.42 22.34 12.15
CA VAL A 181 19.68 22.64 13.58
C VAL A 181 20.05 21.32 14.25
N ASP A 182 21.09 21.34 15.09
CA ASP A 182 21.53 20.21 15.91
C ASP A 182 20.57 19.95 17.08
#